data_51ecc40df06f6b8ae426b8b1c2a98ae4
#
_entry.id   51ecc40df06f6b8ae426b8b1c2a98ae4
#
_cell.length_a   1.000
_cell.length_b   1.000
_cell.length_c   1.000
_cell.angle_alpha   90.00
_cell.angle_beta   90.00
_cell.angle_gamma   90.00
#
_symmetry.space_group_name_H-M   'P 1'
#
loop_
_entity.id
_entity.type
_entity.pdbx_description
1 polymer ?
#
loop_
_entity_poly.entity_id
_entity_poly.type
_entity_poly.pdbx_seq_one_letter_code
_entity_poly.pdbx_strand_id
1 'polypeptide(L)'
;MPNSKAIGVAYEDQAISGGSIDGTPVGATTRSTGAFTTLSSTGTTTLGDAATDTIGFYGATPATQRAAALQAASVVSASTYITVGSNLAAWAAEVSATLTGLGLWKGAA
;
A
#
# COMPACT_ATOMS: atom_id res chain seq x y z
N MET A 1 -11.55 42.19 15.89
CA MET A 1 -12.40 41.02 16.12
C MET A 1 -11.51 39.78 16.09
N PRO A 2 -11.17 39.21 17.23
CA PRO A 2 -10.53 37.92 17.23
C PRO A 2 -11.51 36.86 16.70
N ASN A 3 -11.09 36.01 15.78
CA ASN A 3 -11.85 34.88 15.26
C ASN A 3 -13.04 35.18 14.35
N SER A 4 -12.84 35.99 13.34
CA SER A 4 -13.79 36.00 12.21
C SER A 4 -13.73 34.64 11.49
N LYS A 5 -14.72 33.79 11.70
CA LYS A 5 -14.91 32.58 10.90
C LYS A 5 -15.33 33.02 9.50
N ALA A 6 -14.45 32.89 8.52
CA ALA A 6 -14.84 32.97 7.13
C ALA A 6 -15.69 31.74 6.79
N ILE A 7 -17.02 31.90 6.73
CA ILE A 7 -17.96 30.84 6.37
C ILE A 7 -18.26 30.97 4.88
N GLY A 8 -18.03 29.90 4.12
CA GLY A 8 -18.41 29.83 2.71
C GLY A 8 -17.50 30.58 1.73
N VAL A 9 -16.25 30.85 2.09
CA VAL A 9 -15.27 31.43 1.18
C VAL A 9 -14.57 30.28 0.43
N ALA A 10 -14.85 30.13 -0.86
CA ALA A 10 -14.12 29.22 -1.75
C ALA A 10 -12.88 29.95 -2.26
N TYR A 11 -11.70 29.49 -1.84
CA TYR A 11 -10.43 29.89 -2.43
C TYR A 11 -9.95 28.76 -3.35
N GLU A 12 -9.55 29.09 -4.55
CA GLU A 12 -9.09 28.08 -5.52
C GLU A 12 -7.78 27.42 -5.10
N ASP A 13 -6.85 28.17 -4.49
CA ASP A 13 -5.56 27.65 -4.04
C ASP A 13 -5.32 27.99 -2.56
N GLN A 14 -5.90 27.20 -1.67
CA GLN A 14 -5.74 27.44 -0.26
C GLN A 14 -4.46 26.80 0.28
N ALA A 15 -3.45 27.59 0.56
CA ALA A 15 -2.27 27.16 1.30
C ALA A 15 -2.56 27.24 2.81
N ILE A 16 -2.68 26.09 3.47
CA ILE A 16 -2.79 26.00 4.92
C ILE A 16 -1.39 25.82 5.49
N SER A 17 -0.86 26.89 6.03
CA SER A 17 0.48 26.95 6.63
C SER A 17 0.37 26.88 8.16
N GLY A 18 0.44 25.69 8.69
CA GLY A 18 0.26 25.41 10.12
C GLY A 18 -1.20 25.21 10.54
N GLY A 19 -1.41 24.70 11.75
CA GLY A 19 -2.73 24.37 12.29
C GLY A 19 -3.10 22.89 12.13
N SER A 20 -4.33 22.55 12.47
CA SER A 20 -4.88 21.19 12.34
C SER A 20 -6.16 21.20 11.51
N ILE A 21 -6.42 20.08 10.84
CA ILE A 21 -7.67 19.81 10.13
C ILE A 21 -8.37 18.68 10.88
N ASP A 22 -9.37 19.03 11.69
CA ASP A 22 -10.09 18.10 12.55
C ASP A 22 -11.50 17.84 12.00
N GLY A 23 -11.92 16.58 12.03
CA GLY A 23 -13.26 16.16 11.67
C GLY A 23 -13.63 16.40 10.19
N THR A 24 -12.65 16.61 9.32
CA THR A 24 -12.88 16.96 7.91
C THR A 24 -12.34 15.86 7.01
N PRO A 25 -13.17 15.30 6.10
CA PRO A 25 -12.66 14.39 5.08
C PRO A 25 -11.68 15.10 4.13
N VAL A 26 -10.51 14.51 3.91
CA VAL A 26 -9.52 15.01 2.96
C VAL A 26 -9.62 14.22 1.64
N GLY A 27 -9.88 14.92 0.53
CA GLY A 27 -10.05 14.30 -0.78
C GLY A 27 -11.30 13.46 -0.93
N ALA A 28 -12.40 13.82 -0.28
CA ALA A 28 -13.64 13.07 -0.29
C ALA A 28 -14.28 12.97 -1.69
N THR A 29 -14.20 14.01 -2.48
CA THR A 29 -14.79 14.06 -3.83
C THR A 29 -13.73 13.91 -4.92
N THR A 30 -12.67 14.71 -4.83
CA THR A 30 -11.54 14.67 -5.77
C THR A 30 -10.27 14.35 -5.00
N ARG A 31 -9.63 13.22 -5.34
CA ARG A 31 -8.39 12.79 -4.72
C ARG A 31 -7.19 13.40 -5.43
N SER A 32 -6.16 13.71 -4.67
CA SER A 32 -4.87 14.18 -5.19
C SER A 32 -3.73 13.61 -4.35
N THR A 33 -2.50 13.97 -4.66
CA THR A 33 -1.32 13.53 -3.92
C THR A 33 -1.29 14.13 -2.52
N GLY A 34 -1.07 13.29 -1.51
CA GLY A 34 -0.76 13.72 -0.15
C GLY A 34 0.67 13.32 0.21
N ALA A 35 1.44 14.21 0.80
CA ALA A 35 2.77 13.93 1.33
C ALA A 35 2.79 14.13 2.84
N PHE A 36 3.23 13.12 3.58
CA PHE A 36 3.24 13.10 5.03
C PHE A 36 4.61 12.70 5.56
N THR A 37 5.09 13.38 6.56
CA THR A 37 6.29 12.94 7.32
C THR A 37 5.96 11.72 8.17
N THR A 38 4.77 11.71 8.77
CA THR A 38 4.25 10.58 9.54
C THR A 38 2.77 10.42 9.22
N LEU A 39 2.35 9.20 8.91
CA LEU A 39 0.95 8.83 8.75
C LEU A 39 0.59 7.82 9.83
N SER A 40 -0.39 8.14 10.67
CA SER A 40 -0.92 7.27 11.71
C SER A 40 -2.40 7.04 11.49
N SER A 41 -2.84 5.80 11.60
CA SER A 41 -4.23 5.40 11.50
C SER A 41 -4.60 4.54 12.70
N THR A 42 -5.72 4.86 13.37
CA THR A 42 -6.25 4.09 14.49
C THR A 42 -7.35 3.10 14.07
N GLY A 43 -7.81 3.20 12.85
CA GLY A 43 -8.84 2.33 12.27
C GLY A 43 -8.31 1.50 11.11
N THR A 44 -9.21 1.04 10.26
CA THR A 44 -8.86 0.30 9.04
C THR A 44 -8.15 1.21 8.05
N THR A 45 -7.05 0.73 7.49
CA THR A 45 -6.33 1.42 6.41
C THR A 45 -6.38 0.56 5.15
N THR A 46 -6.85 1.14 4.05
CA THR A 46 -6.81 0.52 2.72
C THR A 46 -5.84 1.30 1.85
N LEU A 47 -4.86 0.60 1.30
CA LEU A 47 -3.88 1.16 0.37
C LEU A 47 -4.06 0.50 -0.99
N GLY A 48 -4.44 1.32 -1.97
CA GLY A 48 -4.85 0.86 -3.30
C GLY A 48 -6.28 0.33 -3.32
N ASP A 49 -7.04 0.65 -4.35
CA ASP A 49 -8.41 0.18 -4.56
C ASP A 49 -8.54 -0.71 -5.81
N ALA A 50 -7.45 -0.92 -6.54
CA ALA A 50 -7.38 -1.77 -7.71
C ALA A 50 -6.10 -2.64 -7.72
N ALA A 51 -6.17 -3.81 -8.38
CA ALA A 51 -5.02 -4.71 -8.52
C ALA A 51 -3.86 -4.11 -9.34
N THR A 52 -4.13 -3.03 -10.07
CA THR A 52 -3.13 -2.27 -10.83
C THR A 52 -2.40 -1.22 -9.99
N ASP A 53 -2.90 -0.93 -8.79
CA ASP A 53 -2.25 0.01 -7.89
C ASP A 53 -0.92 -0.55 -7.39
N THR A 54 0.03 0.34 -7.17
CA THR A 54 1.38 -0.04 -6.76
C THR A 54 1.65 0.36 -5.32
N ILE A 55 2.26 -0.54 -4.56
CA ILE A 55 2.67 -0.31 -3.17
C ILE A 55 4.14 -0.69 -3.02
N GLY A 56 4.89 0.12 -2.30
CA GLY A 56 6.28 -0.17 -1.94
C GLY A 56 6.54 0.18 -0.48
N PHE A 57 7.38 -0.59 0.17
CA PHE A 57 7.79 -0.38 1.57
C PHE A 57 9.30 -0.13 1.64
N TYR A 58 9.74 0.62 2.64
CA TYR A 58 11.15 0.88 2.94
C TYR A 58 11.96 1.41 1.74
N GLY A 59 11.36 2.29 0.94
CA GLY A 59 12.01 2.89 -0.22
C GLY A 59 12.14 1.98 -1.45
N ALA A 60 11.50 0.81 -1.44
CA ALA A 60 11.44 -0.03 -2.63
C ALA A 60 10.61 0.64 -3.74
N THR A 61 10.94 0.36 -4.98
CA THR A 61 10.10 0.77 -6.12
C THR A 61 8.71 0.16 -5.96
N PRO A 62 7.62 0.96 -6.00
CA PRO A 62 6.29 0.42 -5.82
C PRO A 62 5.94 -0.64 -6.88
N ALA A 63 5.35 -1.73 -6.41
CA ALA A 63 4.95 -2.87 -7.25
C ALA A 63 3.44 -3.13 -7.15
N THR A 64 2.86 -3.62 -8.21
CA THR A 64 1.45 -4.05 -8.27
C THR A 64 1.24 -5.36 -7.53
N GLN A 65 -0.02 -5.65 -7.19
CA GLN A 65 -0.39 -6.95 -6.67
C GLN A 65 0.05 -8.06 -7.63
N ARG A 66 0.65 -9.12 -7.09
CA ARG A 66 1.08 -10.26 -7.90
C ARG A 66 -0.13 -10.96 -8.54
N ALA A 67 -0.06 -11.23 -9.82
CA ALA A 67 -1.13 -11.93 -10.54
C ALA A 67 -1.31 -13.37 -10.04
N ALA A 68 -2.55 -13.82 -9.96
CA ALA A 68 -2.88 -15.18 -9.51
C ALA A 68 -2.19 -16.29 -10.35
N ALA A 69 -2.03 -16.05 -11.65
CA ALA A 69 -1.36 -16.99 -12.56
C ALA A 69 0.13 -17.20 -12.26
N LEU A 70 0.74 -16.29 -11.48
CA LEU A 70 2.14 -16.38 -11.08
C LEU A 70 2.33 -17.01 -9.69
N GLN A 71 1.24 -17.42 -9.06
CA GLN A 71 1.31 -18.09 -7.77
C GLN A 71 1.65 -19.56 -7.96
N ALA A 72 2.56 -20.10 -7.15
CA ALA A 72 2.88 -21.51 -7.16
C ALA A 72 1.66 -22.36 -6.85
N ALA A 73 1.60 -23.55 -7.46
CA ALA A 73 0.57 -24.52 -7.15
C ALA A 73 0.60 -24.93 -5.66
N SER A 74 -0.56 -25.29 -5.13
CA SER A 74 -0.69 -25.67 -3.72
C SER A 74 0.33 -26.73 -3.32
N VAL A 75 0.96 -26.53 -2.18
CA VAL A 75 1.91 -27.48 -1.58
C VAL A 75 1.18 -28.71 -1.00
N VAL A 76 -0.13 -28.67 -0.91
CA VAL A 76 -0.98 -29.68 -0.24
C VAL A 76 -1.46 -30.78 -1.21
N SER A 77 -0.76 -31.02 -2.31
CA SER A 77 -1.08 -32.13 -3.20
C SER A 77 -0.53 -33.44 -2.63
N ALA A 78 -1.36 -34.47 -2.62
CA ALA A 78 -1.02 -35.83 -2.15
C ALA A 78 -0.05 -36.56 -3.09
N SER A 79 0.80 -35.86 -3.80
CA SER A 79 1.77 -36.43 -4.73
C SER A 79 3.05 -36.87 -4.05
N THR A 80 3.88 -37.63 -4.79
CA THR A 80 5.17 -38.13 -4.33
C THR A 80 6.05 -37.07 -3.67
N TYR A 81 6.93 -37.48 -2.79
CA TYR A 81 7.83 -36.62 -2.02
C TYR A 81 8.65 -35.65 -2.89
N ILE A 82 9.03 -36.07 -4.09
CA ILE A 82 9.77 -35.23 -5.04
C ILE A 82 8.91 -34.07 -5.56
N THR A 83 7.65 -34.32 -5.88
CA THR A 83 6.72 -33.29 -6.37
C THR A 83 6.40 -32.25 -5.28
N VAL A 84 6.24 -32.71 -4.04
CA VAL A 84 6.05 -31.81 -2.89
C VAL A 84 7.28 -30.93 -2.67
N GLY A 85 8.47 -31.48 -2.79
CA GLY A 85 9.72 -30.73 -2.67
C GLY A 85 9.86 -29.63 -3.74
N SER A 86 9.54 -29.94 -5.00
CA SER A 86 9.55 -28.98 -6.09
C SER A 86 8.51 -27.88 -5.90
N ASN A 87 7.29 -28.23 -5.48
CA ASN A 87 6.23 -27.26 -5.24
C ASN A 87 6.55 -26.37 -4.05
N LEU A 88 7.15 -26.91 -2.99
CA LEU A 88 7.59 -26.16 -1.83
C LEU A 88 8.69 -25.14 -2.21
N ALA A 89 9.67 -25.58 -3.01
CA ALA A 89 10.74 -24.71 -3.49
C ALA A 89 10.19 -23.57 -4.36
N ALA A 90 9.27 -23.86 -5.28
CA ALA A 90 8.61 -22.87 -6.11
C ALA A 90 7.80 -21.88 -5.28
N TRP A 91 7.03 -22.36 -4.31
CA TRP A 91 6.26 -21.52 -3.40
C TRP A 91 7.17 -20.60 -2.57
N ALA A 92 8.24 -21.13 -2.00
CA ALA A 92 9.20 -20.34 -1.22
C ALA A 92 9.86 -19.25 -2.07
N ALA A 93 10.23 -19.57 -3.32
CA ALA A 93 10.78 -18.59 -4.26
C ALA A 93 9.78 -17.47 -4.57
N GLU A 94 8.50 -17.79 -4.76
CA GLU A 94 7.46 -16.78 -5.02
C GLU A 94 7.17 -15.91 -3.81
N VAL A 95 7.12 -16.46 -2.60
CA VAL A 95 6.97 -15.70 -1.36
C VAL A 95 8.15 -14.74 -1.20
N SER A 96 9.37 -15.23 -1.38
CA SER A 96 10.59 -14.41 -1.30
C SER A 96 10.57 -13.28 -2.32
N ALA A 97 10.25 -13.58 -3.58
CA ALA A 97 10.17 -12.59 -4.66
C ALA A 97 9.10 -11.51 -4.38
N THR A 98 7.95 -11.92 -3.86
CA THR A 98 6.86 -10.98 -3.52
C THR A 98 7.27 -10.05 -2.38
N LEU A 99 7.80 -10.59 -1.30
CA LEU A 99 8.21 -9.79 -0.14
C LEU A 99 9.39 -8.87 -0.47
N THR A 100 10.33 -9.33 -1.28
CA THR A 100 11.44 -8.51 -1.76
C THR A 100 10.95 -7.42 -2.70
N GLY A 101 10.05 -7.74 -3.64
CA GLY A 101 9.49 -6.78 -4.57
C GLY A 101 8.69 -5.66 -3.89
N LEU A 102 7.96 -5.98 -2.82
CA LEU A 102 7.27 -4.99 -2.00
C LEU A 102 8.19 -4.20 -1.07
N GLY A 103 9.44 -4.62 -0.91
CA GLY A 103 10.40 -4.01 0.00
C GLY A 103 10.27 -4.47 1.46
N LEU A 104 9.48 -5.51 1.74
CA LEU A 104 9.35 -6.07 3.09
C LEU A 104 10.57 -6.92 3.49
N TRP A 105 11.25 -7.53 2.52
CA TRP A 105 12.53 -8.20 2.69
C TRP A 105 13.63 -7.49 1.89
N LYS A 106 14.83 -7.49 2.42
CA LYS A 106 16.00 -6.88 1.77
C LYS A 106 16.50 -7.65 0.54
N GLY A 107 16.05 -8.86 0.34
CA GLY A 107 16.63 -9.77 -0.64
C GLY A 107 17.88 -10.47 -0.12
N ALA A 108 18.52 -11.27 -0.97
CA ALA A 108 19.78 -11.90 -0.64
C ALA A 108 20.89 -10.86 -0.50
N ALA A 109 21.72 -11.04 0.47
CA ALA A 109 22.90 -10.21 0.64
C ALA A 109 23.93 -10.50 -0.48
#